data_93abda031f757070d95439e5ca700970
#
_entry.id   93abda031f757070d95439e5ca700970
#
_cell.length_a   1.000
_cell.length_b   1.000
_cell.length_c   1.000
_cell.angle_alpha   90.00
_cell.angle_beta   90.00
_cell.angle_gamma   90.00
#
_symmetry.space_group_name_H-M   'P 1'
#
loop_
_entity.id
_entity.type
_entity.pdbx_description
1 polymer ?
#
loop_
_entity_poly.entity_id
_entity_poly.type
_entity_poly.pdbx_seq_one_letter_code
_entity_poly.pdbx_strand_id
1 'polypeptide(L)'
;MRSFVAVLALGCFAALPAAAQQLVKERLPTCLACHGENGQSQNDGVPSLGGQQAFYVTVQLLMFREKMRVADPMNDMAKGLTDTDLQGFADIISQLPAPKPATGPVDDARMQRAQVLVEQNRCNFCHLPNFAGQQNVPRIAAQREDYLVKALRGYKDNSRHGYDSSMADVIAPITDAQILDLAYYVARVK
;
A
#
# COMPACT_ATOMS: atom_id res chain seq x y z
N MET A 1 11.61 55.89 6.00
CA MET A 1 10.44 55.14 5.50
C MET A 1 10.97 53.96 4.70
N ARG A 2 10.86 52.73 5.25
CA ARG A 2 11.29 51.49 4.58
C ARG A 2 10.02 50.75 4.07
N SER A 3 9.85 50.74 2.76
CA SER A 3 8.75 50.03 2.12
C SER A 3 9.03 48.50 2.13
N PHE A 4 8.21 47.72 2.83
CA PHE A 4 8.21 46.27 2.73
C PHE A 4 7.41 45.87 1.50
N VAL A 5 8.07 45.32 0.52
CA VAL A 5 7.39 44.64 -0.62
C VAL A 5 7.08 43.22 -0.17
N ALA A 6 5.81 42.94 0.06
CA ALA A 6 5.31 41.58 0.30
C ALA A 6 5.25 40.82 -1.03
N VAL A 7 6.14 39.84 -1.21
CA VAL A 7 6.07 38.90 -2.33
C VAL A 7 5.06 37.83 -1.99
N LEU A 8 3.87 37.92 -2.59
CA LEU A 8 2.90 36.82 -2.58
C LEU A 8 3.42 35.70 -3.49
N ALA A 9 3.87 34.60 -2.88
CA ALA A 9 4.14 33.37 -3.61
C ALA A 9 2.81 32.72 -3.99
N LEU A 10 2.37 32.88 -5.24
CA LEU A 10 1.26 32.08 -5.81
C LEU A 10 1.76 30.65 -5.97
N GLY A 11 1.32 29.76 -5.06
CA GLY A 11 1.51 28.31 -5.21
C GLY A 11 0.69 27.82 -6.40
N CYS A 12 1.35 27.44 -7.49
CA CYS A 12 0.71 26.73 -8.61
C CYS A 12 0.32 25.32 -8.15
N PHE A 13 -0.92 25.16 -7.69
CA PHE A 13 -1.53 23.82 -7.60
C PHE A 13 -1.88 23.39 -9.02
N ALA A 14 -1.14 22.44 -9.57
CA ALA A 14 -1.48 21.81 -10.83
C ALA A 14 -2.76 20.98 -10.64
N ALA A 15 -3.91 21.50 -11.05
CA ALA A 15 -5.16 20.77 -11.06
C ALA A 15 -5.08 19.66 -12.13
N LEU A 16 -5.52 18.45 -11.79
CA LEU A 16 -5.68 17.37 -12.76
C LEU A 16 -6.61 17.80 -13.91
N PRO A 17 -6.37 17.34 -15.15
CA PRO A 17 -7.28 17.59 -16.27
C PRO A 17 -8.70 17.10 -15.93
N ALA A 18 -9.71 17.86 -16.26
CA ALA A 18 -11.12 17.55 -15.92
C ALA A 18 -11.57 16.15 -16.37
N ALA A 19 -11.06 15.69 -17.52
CA ALA A 19 -11.37 14.36 -18.06
C ALA A 19 -10.84 13.22 -17.14
N ALA A 20 -9.62 13.34 -16.58
CA ALA A 20 -9.07 12.35 -15.67
C ALA A 20 -9.84 12.33 -14.34
N GLN A 21 -10.21 13.49 -13.81
CA GLN A 21 -11.06 13.58 -12.61
C GLN A 21 -12.42 12.89 -12.81
N GLN A 22 -13.02 13.03 -13.97
CA GLN A 22 -14.27 12.38 -14.30
C GLN A 22 -14.13 10.87 -14.37
N LEU A 23 -13.12 10.35 -15.07
CA LEU A 23 -12.85 8.90 -15.16
C LEU A 23 -12.58 8.28 -13.81
N VAL A 24 -11.74 8.92 -12.98
CA VAL A 24 -11.43 8.45 -11.61
C VAL A 24 -12.71 8.38 -10.78
N LYS A 25 -13.55 9.41 -10.81
CA LYS A 25 -14.82 9.46 -10.07
C LYS A 25 -15.78 8.33 -10.51
N GLU A 26 -15.84 8.01 -11.80
CA GLU A 26 -16.71 6.96 -12.33
C GLU A 26 -16.20 5.56 -12.01
N ARG A 27 -14.89 5.34 -12.04
CA ARG A 27 -14.29 4.01 -11.85
C ARG A 27 -13.96 3.67 -10.39
N LEU A 28 -13.75 4.65 -9.52
CA LEU A 28 -13.41 4.43 -8.12
C LEU A 28 -14.37 3.48 -7.38
N PRO A 29 -15.70 3.59 -7.54
CA PRO A 29 -16.63 2.64 -6.91
C PRO A 29 -16.37 1.18 -7.28
N THR A 30 -15.99 0.91 -8.53
CA THR A 30 -15.64 -0.45 -8.98
C THR A 30 -14.40 -0.98 -8.26
N CYS A 31 -13.39 -0.15 -8.03
CA CYS A 31 -12.21 -0.52 -7.24
C CYS A 31 -12.61 -0.84 -5.80
N LEU A 32 -13.39 0.05 -5.19
CA LEU A 32 -13.79 -0.05 -3.79
C LEU A 32 -14.79 -1.20 -3.53
N ALA A 33 -15.49 -1.71 -4.54
CA ALA A 33 -16.34 -2.90 -4.41
C ALA A 33 -15.55 -4.13 -3.91
N CYS A 34 -14.27 -4.25 -4.29
CA CYS A 34 -13.39 -5.31 -3.80
C CYS A 34 -12.51 -4.85 -2.63
N HIS A 35 -11.99 -3.62 -2.70
CA HIS A 35 -11.05 -3.09 -1.71
C HIS A 35 -11.72 -2.46 -0.48
N GLY A 36 -13.06 -2.50 -0.42
CA GLY A 36 -13.85 -1.93 0.68
C GLY A 36 -14.21 -0.46 0.45
N GLU A 37 -15.45 -0.09 0.81
CA GLU A 37 -16.03 1.24 0.56
C GLU A 37 -15.15 2.39 1.07
N ASN A 38 -14.50 2.19 2.23
CA ASN A 38 -13.55 3.14 2.83
C ASN A 38 -12.09 2.70 2.62
N GLY A 39 -11.80 1.87 1.62
CA GLY A 39 -10.47 1.33 1.41
C GLY A 39 -10.06 0.28 2.45
N GLN A 40 -10.99 -0.28 3.24
CA GLN A 40 -10.75 -1.37 4.17
C GLN A 40 -11.45 -2.65 3.66
N SER A 41 -10.68 -3.51 2.99
CA SER A 41 -11.19 -4.74 2.37
C SER A 41 -11.72 -5.74 3.39
N GLN A 42 -12.84 -6.39 3.02
CA GLN A 42 -13.39 -7.55 3.73
C GLN A 42 -13.25 -8.84 2.90
N ASN A 43 -12.72 -8.74 1.68
CA ASN A 43 -12.57 -9.86 0.76
C ASN A 43 -11.23 -10.57 0.96
N ASP A 44 -11.24 -11.89 0.97
CA ASP A 44 -10.04 -12.70 1.19
C ASP A 44 -8.99 -12.47 0.10
N GLY A 45 -7.75 -12.29 0.53
CA GLY A 45 -6.61 -12.07 -0.35
C GLY A 45 -6.60 -10.73 -1.10
N VAL A 46 -7.59 -9.84 -0.84
CA VAL A 46 -7.68 -8.49 -1.41
C VAL A 46 -7.17 -7.47 -0.38
N PRO A 47 -6.19 -6.62 -0.71
CA PRO A 47 -5.62 -5.69 0.24
C PRO A 47 -6.56 -4.53 0.57
N SER A 48 -6.47 -4.04 1.79
CA SER A 48 -6.94 -2.71 2.16
C SER A 48 -6.07 -1.64 1.50
N LEU A 49 -6.68 -0.57 1.02
CA LEU A 49 -6.00 0.53 0.31
C LEU A 49 -5.98 1.84 1.10
N GLY A 50 -6.84 1.99 2.11
CA GLY A 50 -6.98 3.25 2.84
C GLY A 50 -5.67 3.74 3.46
N GLY A 51 -5.39 5.04 3.32
CA GLY A 51 -4.18 5.68 3.83
C GLY A 51 -2.88 5.14 3.23
N GLN A 52 -2.93 4.51 2.04
CA GLN A 52 -1.74 4.01 1.37
C GLN A 52 -0.95 5.17 0.76
N GLN A 53 0.37 5.04 0.68
CA GLN A 53 1.24 6.05 0.11
C GLN A 53 0.90 6.29 -1.38
N ALA A 54 0.61 7.53 -1.76
CA ALA A 54 0.17 7.86 -3.12
C ALA A 54 1.18 7.38 -4.18
N PHE A 55 2.47 7.62 -3.95
CA PHE A 55 3.50 7.17 -4.89
C PHE A 55 3.55 5.64 -5.02
N TYR A 56 3.40 4.90 -3.89
CA TYR A 56 3.29 3.44 -3.95
C TYR A 56 2.07 2.99 -4.76
N VAL A 57 0.90 3.62 -4.59
CA VAL A 57 -0.31 3.29 -5.35
C VAL A 57 -0.09 3.53 -6.84
N THR A 58 0.48 4.70 -7.21
CA THR A 58 0.82 5.01 -8.62
C THR A 58 1.72 3.94 -9.22
N VAL A 59 2.80 3.56 -8.52
CA VAL A 59 3.74 2.52 -8.98
C VAL A 59 3.04 1.17 -9.12
N GLN A 60 2.18 0.77 -8.17
CA GLN A 60 1.50 -0.52 -8.26
C GLN A 60 0.49 -0.56 -9.43
N LEU A 61 -0.28 0.49 -9.63
CA LEU A 61 -1.19 0.58 -10.77
C LEU A 61 -0.44 0.58 -12.11
N LEU A 62 0.70 1.27 -12.20
CA LEU A 62 1.60 1.22 -13.35
C LEU A 62 2.08 -0.22 -13.60
N MET A 63 2.59 -0.90 -12.58
CA MET A 63 3.08 -2.26 -12.70
C MET A 63 1.99 -3.24 -13.14
N PHE A 64 0.74 -3.07 -12.70
CA PHE A 64 -0.38 -3.86 -13.18
C PHE A 64 -0.73 -3.55 -14.64
N ARG A 65 -0.78 -2.27 -15.02
CA ARG A 65 -1.06 -1.82 -16.38
C ARG A 65 -0.05 -2.39 -17.38
N GLU A 66 1.23 -2.32 -17.04
CA GLU A 66 2.35 -2.78 -17.87
C GLU A 66 2.65 -4.29 -17.70
N LYS A 67 1.84 -5.01 -16.89
CA LYS A 67 2.03 -6.45 -16.59
C LYS A 67 3.40 -6.78 -15.98
N MET A 68 4.08 -5.81 -15.37
CA MET A 68 5.30 -6.01 -14.58
C MET A 68 4.99 -6.72 -13.26
N ARG A 69 3.76 -6.62 -12.79
CA ARG A 69 3.19 -7.39 -11.69
C ARG A 69 1.91 -8.06 -12.19
N VAL A 70 1.88 -9.38 -12.12
CA VAL A 70 0.71 -10.16 -12.55
C VAL A 70 -0.14 -10.51 -11.33
N ALA A 71 -1.40 -10.08 -11.35
CA ALA A 71 -2.40 -10.41 -10.33
C ALA A 71 -3.81 -10.14 -10.86
N ASP A 72 -4.53 -11.20 -11.17
CA ASP A 72 -5.93 -11.08 -11.56
C ASP A 72 -6.81 -10.66 -10.36
N PRO A 73 -7.82 -9.81 -10.60
CA PRO A 73 -8.18 -9.14 -11.85
C PRO A 73 -7.47 -7.78 -12.05
N MET A 74 -6.45 -7.46 -11.24
CA MET A 74 -5.85 -6.10 -11.20
C MET A 74 -5.21 -5.66 -12.52
N ASN A 75 -4.67 -6.59 -13.31
CA ASN A 75 -4.12 -6.25 -14.62
C ASN A 75 -5.21 -5.75 -15.57
N ASP A 76 -6.39 -6.35 -15.56
CA ASP A 76 -7.52 -5.88 -16.36
C ASP A 76 -8.11 -4.57 -15.81
N MET A 77 -8.15 -4.43 -14.48
CA MET A 77 -8.62 -3.21 -13.82
C MET A 77 -7.73 -2.00 -14.11
N ALA A 78 -6.42 -2.20 -14.26
CA ALA A 78 -5.48 -1.11 -14.57
C ALA A 78 -5.34 -0.85 -16.08
N LYS A 79 -5.81 -1.76 -16.93
CA LYS A 79 -5.70 -1.64 -18.40
C LYS A 79 -6.34 -0.36 -18.90
N GLY A 80 -5.60 0.37 -19.73
CA GLY A 80 -6.09 1.60 -20.37
C GLY A 80 -6.12 2.84 -19.48
N LEU A 81 -5.67 2.76 -18.21
CA LEU A 81 -5.47 3.95 -17.39
C LEU A 81 -4.30 4.77 -17.93
N THR A 82 -4.46 6.08 -18.03
CA THR A 82 -3.37 7.02 -18.32
C THR A 82 -2.53 7.29 -17.07
N ASP A 83 -1.34 7.87 -17.21
CA ASP A 83 -0.52 8.26 -16.04
C ASP A 83 -1.25 9.27 -15.14
N THR A 84 -2.06 10.15 -15.73
CA THR A 84 -2.89 11.09 -14.98
C THR A 84 -3.99 10.36 -14.19
N ASP A 85 -4.58 9.30 -14.75
CA ASP A 85 -5.56 8.48 -14.03
C ASP A 85 -4.92 7.74 -12.85
N LEU A 86 -3.70 7.18 -13.04
CA LEU A 86 -2.95 6.52 -11.97
C LEU A 86 -2.72 7.47 -10.79
N GLN A 87 -2.30 8.71 -11.08
CA GLN A 87 -2.10 9.74 -10.06
C GLN A 87 -3.41 10.11 -9.38
N GLY A 88 -4.49 10.32 -10.15
CA GLY A 88 -5.81 10.65 -9.60
C GLY A 88 -6.36 9.57 -8.65
N PHE A 89 -6.22 8.29 -9.00
CA PHE A 89 -6.57 7.18 -8.09
C PHE A 89 -5.68 7.18 -6.84
N ALA A 90 -4.38 7.38 -7.00
CA ALA A 90 -3.42 7.40 -5.90
C ALA A 90 -3.72 8.52 -4.90
N ASP A 91 -4.05 9.70 -5.37
CA ASP A 91 -4.41 10.85 -4.53
C ASP A 91 -5.65 10.57 -3.69
N ILE A 92 -6.70 10.02 -4.29
CA ILE A 92 -7.93 9.68 -3.55
C ILE A 92 -7.67 8.56 -2.54
N ILE A 93 -7.01 7.48 -2.96
CA ILE A 93 -6.72 6.32 -2.10
C ILE A 93 -5.87 6.72 -0.89
N SER A 94 -4.89 7.60 -1.07
CA SER A 94 -4.05 8.07 0.02
C SER A 94 -4.81 8.88 1.08
N GLN A 95 -5.93 9.48 0.71
CA GLN A 95 -6.79 10.27 1.60
C GLN A 95 -7.89 9.44 2.28
N LEU A 96 -8.12 8.20 1.85
CA LEU A 96 -9.05 7.30 2.54
C LEU A 96 -8.54 6.99 3.95
N PRO A 97 -9.43 6.72 4.91
CA PRO A 97 -9.05 6.36 6.26
C PRO A 97 -8.11 5.15 6.28
N ALA A 98 -7.05 5.21 7.09
CA ALA A 98 -6.18 4.05 7.30
C ALA A 98 -7.01 2.87 7.85
N PRO A 99 -6.68 1.62 7.46
CA PRO A 99 -7.37 0.44 7.95
C PRO A 99 -7.28 0.33 9.48
N LYS A 100 -8.30 -0.28 10.08
CA LYS A 100 -8.29 -0.61 11.50
C LYS A 100 -7.54 -1.92 11.72
N PRO A 101 -6.76 -2.03 12.81
CA PRO A 101 -6.11 -3.28 13.16
C PRO A 101 -7.09 -4.45 13.29
N ALA A 102 -6.60 -5.64 13.00
CA ALA A 102 -7.36 -6.86 13.25
C ALA A 102 -7.74 -6.96 14.74
N THR A 103 -8.98 -7.35 14.98
CA THR A 103 -9.56 -7.51 16.32
C THR A 103 -9.57 -8.98 16.73
N GLY A 104 -9.84 -9.26 18.03
CA GLY A 104 -9.96 -10.59 18.59
C GLY A 104 -8.84 -10.89 19.59
N PRO A 105 -8.80 -12.13 20.14
CA PRO A 105 -7.78 -12.54 21.09
C PRO A 105 -6.37 -12.39 20.50
N VAL A 106 -5.44 -11.91 21.33
CA VAL A 106 -4.05 -11.72 20.95
C VAL A 106 -3.23 -12.91 21.44
N ASP A 107 -2.46 -13.52 20.55
CA ASP A 107 -1.43 -14.50 20.89
C ASP A 107 -0.11 -13.76 21.18
N ASP A 108 0.17 -13.52 22.45
CA ASP A 108 1.35 -12.76 22.88
C ASP A 108 2.66 -13.44 22.45
N ALA A 109 2.69 -14.77 22.38
CA ALA A 109 3.89 -15.49 21.96
C ALA A 109 4.18 -15.25 20.47
N ARG A 110 3.14 -15.22 19.62
CA ARG A 110 3.29 -14.84 18.20
C ARG A 110 3.73 -13.38 18.06
N MET A 111 3.13 -12.48 18.84
CA MET A 111 3.50 -11.06 18.82
C MET A 111 4.98 -10.87 19.18
N GLN A 112 5.47 -11.52 20.23
CA GLN A 112 6.87 -11.44 20.66
C GLN A 112 7.83 -12.00 19.59
N ARG A 113 7.54 -13.19 19.04
CA ARG A 113 8.38 -13.76 17.97
C ARG A 113 8.45 -12.85 16.75
N ALA A 114 7.31 -12.29 16.34
CA ALA A 114 7.25 -11.38 15.21
C ALA A 114 8.00 -10.07 15.48
N GLN A 115 7.92 -9.52 16.68
CA GLN A 115 8.67 -8.31 17.06
C GLN A 115 10.19 -8.54 16.95
N VAL A 116 10.69 -9.67 17.42
CA VAL A 116 12.11 -10.04 17.25
C VAL A 116 12.49 -10.12 15.77
N LEU A 117 11.63 -10.71 14.92
CA LEU A 117 11.86 -10.80 13.47
C LEU A 117 11.89 -9.42 12.81
N VAL A 118 10.99 -8.53 13.22
CA VAL A 118 10.94 -7.13 12.72
C VAL A 118 12.25 -6.40 13.02
N GLU A 119 12.79 -6.55 14.24
CA GLU A 119 14.04 -5.93 14.66
C GLU A 119 15.25 -6.51 13.92
N GLN A 120 15.35 -7.84 13.87
CA GLN A 120 16.46 -8.56 13.22
C GLN A 120 16.54 -8.25 11.72
N ASN A 121 15.41 -8.16 11.04
CA ASN A 121 15.33 -7.91 9.61
C ASN A 121 15.11 -6.42 9.26
N ARG A 122 15.14 -5.53 10.26
CA ARG A 122 15.01 -4.07 10.10
C ARG A 122 13.80 -3.62 9.28
N CYS A 123 12.67 -4.32 9.42
CA CYS A 123 11.45 -4.02 8.65
C CYS A 123 11.00 -2.56 8.86
N ASN A 124 11.11 -2.07 10.09
CA ASN A 124 10.78 -0.72 10.51
C ASN A 124 11.72 0.37 9.96
N PHE A 125 12.87 0.01 9.38
CA PHE A 125 13.77 0.98 8.75
C PHE A 125 13.14 1.57 7.47
N CYS A 126 12.57 0.72 6.62
CA CYS A 126 11.92 1.14 5.38
C CYS A 126 10.43 1.47 5.61
N HIS A 127 9.72 0.58 6.33
CA HIS A 127 8.27 0.75 6.56
C HIS A 127 7.93 1.75 7.67
N LEU A 128 8.92 2.38 8.32
CA LEU A 128 8.83 3.24 9.50
C LEU A 128 8.43 2.47 10.79
N PRO A 129 8.70 3.01 11.98
CA PRO A 129 8.39 2.37 13.26
C PRO A 129 6.90 2.05 13.46
N ASN A 130 6.01 2.86 12.87
CA ASN A 130 4.56 2.67 12.88
C ASN A 130 4.02 1.94 11.64
N PHE A 131 4.88 1.40 10.79
CA PHE A 131 4.53 0.71 9.55
C PHE A 131 3.61 1.50 8.59
N ALA A 132 3.64 2.82 8.69
CA ALA A 132 2.87 3.70 7.80
C ALA A 132 3.44 3.78 6.39
N GLY A 133 4.70 3.37 6.20
CA GLY A 133 5.41 3.48 4.93
C GLY A 133 5.76 4.92 4.55
N GLN A 134 6.48 5.05 3.46
CA GLN A 134 6.89 6.36 2.91
C GLN A 134 7.18 6.24 1.42
N GLN A 135 6.82 7.22 0.63
CA GLN A 135 7.08 7.24 -0.82
C GLN A 135 6.62 5.94 -1.53
N ASN A 136 7.55 5.15 -2.09
CA ASN A 136 7.30 3.85 -2.72
C ASN A 136 7.29 2.67 -1.74
N VAL A 137 7.60 2.90 -0.47
CA VAL A 137 7.49 1.89 0.59
C VAL A 137 6.07 1.90 1.14
N PRO A 138 5.31 0.79 1.05
CA PRO A 138 3.91 0.80 1.42
C PRO A 138 3.65 0.92 2.92
N ARG A 139 2.51 1.52 3.25
CA ARG A 139 1.86 1.28 4.52
C ARG A 139 1.47 -0.19 4.62
N ILE A 140 1.91 -0.86 5.68
CA ILE A 140 1.55 -2.25 5.97
C ILE A 140 0.85 -2.42 7.32
N ALA A 141 0.87 -1.40 8.19
CA ALA A 141 0.11 -1.40 9.45
C ALA A 141 -1.38 -1.66 9.21
N ALA A 142 -1.96 -2.53 10.01
CA ALA A 142 -3.36 -2.92 9.95
C ALA A 142 -3.81 -3.48 8.58
N GLN A 143 -2.88 -3.95 7.76
CA GLN A 143 -3.22 -4.64 6.53
C GLN A 143 -3.79 -6.03 6.85
N ARG A 144 -4.64 -6.56 6.00
CA ARG A 144 -5.22 -7.92 6.14
C ARG A 144 -4.13 -8.97 6.29
N GLU A 145 -4.27 -9.84 7.29
CA GLU A 145 -3.29 -10.90 7.60
C GLU A 145 -3.11 -11.87 6.42
N ASP A 146 -4.20 -12.31 5.81
CA ASP A 146 -4.20 -13.23 4.67
C ASP A 146 -3.52 -12.62 3.43
N TYR A 147 -3.77 -11.33 3.17
CA TYR A 147 -3.08 -10.62 2.10
C TYR A 147 -1.57 -10.44 2.39
N LEU A 148 -1.19 -10.15 3.63
CA LEU A 148 0.22 -10.06 4.02
C LEU A 148 0.94 -11.39 3.80
N VAL A 149 0.33 -12.51 4.22
CA VAL A 149 0.88 -13.85 3.96
C VAL A 149 1.07 -14.08 2.47
N LYS A 150 0.04 -13.81 1.65
CA LYS A 150 0.10 -13.93 0.18
C LYS A 150 1.22 -13.08 -0.41
N ALA A 151 1.33 -11.83 0.05
CA ALA A 151 2.34 -10.89 -0.48
C ALA A 151 3.77 -11.31 -0.11
N LEU A 152 4.00 -11.70 1.14
CA LEU A 152 5.33 -12.12 1.63
C LEU A 152 5.78 -13.42 0.96
N ARG A 153 4.89 -14.40 0.82
CA ARG A 153 5.17 -15.62 0.06
C ARG A 153 5.50 -15.31 -1.40
N GLY A 154 4.72 -14.42 -2.02
CA GLY A 154 4.96 -14.02 -3.40
C GLY A 154 6.32 -13.34 -3.61
N TYR A 155 6.83 -12.56 -2.66
CA TYR A 155 8.19 -12.05 -2.71
C TYR A 155 9.22 -13.16 -2.53
N LYS A 156 8.95 -14.15 -1.65
CA LYS A 156 9.87 -15.26 -1.37
C LYS A 156 10.03 -16.21 -2.56
N ASP A 157 8.94 -16.53 -3.25
CA ASP A 157 8.92 -17.44 -4.41
C ASP A 157 9.05 -16.71 -5.76
N ASN A 158 9.25 -15.39 -5.72
CA ASN A 158 9.39 -14.52 -6.89
C ASN A 158 8.16 -14.50 -7.83
N SER A 159 6.98 -14.90 -7.35
CA SER A 159 5.72 -14.73 -8.08
C SER A 159 5.18 -13.30 -8.00
N ARG A 160 5.64 -12.52 -7.01
CA ARG A 160 5.37 -11.09 -6.87
C ARG A 160 6.64 -10.28 -7.05
N HIS A 161 6.72 -9.54 -8.13
CA HIS A 161 7.79 -8.58 -8.33
C HIS A 161 7.49 -7.29 -7.58
N GLY A 162 8.50 -6.75 -6.88
CA GLY A 162 8.49 -5.41 -6.32
C GLY A 162 8.89 -4.36 -7.36
N TYR A 163 8.91 -3.10 -6.97
CA TYR A 163 9.52 -2.03 -7.76
C TYR A 163 11.03 -2.24 -7.92
N ASP A 164 11.64 -2.83 -6.88
CA ASP A 164 13.03 -3.29 -6.83
C ASP A 164 13.10 -4.65 -6.08
N SER A 165 14.29 -5.23 -5.95
CA SER A 165 14.49 -6.53 -5.30
C SER A 165 14.44 -6.50 -3.77
N SER A 166 14.44 -5.31 -3.13
CA SER A 166 14.66 -5.17 -1.68
C SER A 166 13.78 -6.07 -0.83
N MET A 167 12.46 -6.15 -1.15
CA MET A 167 11.56 -7.01 -0.38
C MET A 167 11.82 -8.50 -0.60
N ALA A 168 12.18 -8.91 -1.82
CA ALA A 168 12.53 -10.29 -2.12
C ALA A 168 13.79 -10.71 -1.36
N ASP A 169 14.80 -9.83 -1.34
CA ASP A 169 16.08 -10.08 -0.63
C ASP A 169 15.86 -10.21 0.88
N VAL A 170 15.05 -9.33 1.49
CA VAL A 170 14.73 -9.37 2.93
C VAL A 170 13.93 -10.63 3.28
N ILE A 171 13.00 -11.07 2.44
CA ILE A 171 12.12 -12.21 2.73
C ILE A 171 12.78 -13.55 2.36
N ALA A 172 13.80 -13.59 1.52
CA ALA A 172 14.44 -14.83 1.10
C ALA A 172 14.83 -15.76 2.26
N PRO A 173 15.47 -15.31 3.37
CA PRO A 173 15.85 -16.17 4.51
C PRO A 173 14.66 -16.49 5.45
N ILE A 174 13.54 -15.80 5.37
CA ILE A 174 12.41 -15.93 6.29
C ILE A 174 11.64 -17.23 6.02
N THR A 175 11.43 -18.05 7.03
CA THR A 175 10.64 -19.29 6.93
C THR A 175 9.14 -19.01 6.78
N ASP A 176 8.37 -19.99 6.31
CA ASP A 176 6.90 -19.83 6.20
C ASP A 176 6.23 -19.61 7.56
N ALA A 177 6.69 -20.27 8.62
CA ALA A 177 6.21 -20.04 9.97
C ALA A 177 6.47 -18.59 10.44
N GLN A 178 7.64 -18.04 10.11
CA GLN A 178 7.99 -16.65 10.41
C GLN A 178 7.15 -15.65 9.58
N ILE A 179 6.84 -15.99 8.33
CA ILE A 179 5.91 -15.19 7.50
C ILE A 179 4.53 -15.10 8.18
N LEU A 180 4.02 -16.22 8.70
CA LEU A 180 2.75 -16.23 9.41
C LEU A 180 2.78 -15.35 10.66
N ASP A 181 3.85 -15.42 11.47
CA ASP A 181 3.99 -14.58 12.66
C ASP A 181 4.12 -13.09 12.29
N LEU A 182 4.91 -12.75 11.27
CA LEU A 182 5.03 -11.36 10.77
C LEU A 182 3.69 -10.80 10.28
N ALA A 183 2.96 -11.56 9.48
CA ALA A 183 1.65 -11.15 8.98
C ALA A 183 0.65 -10.93 10.13
N TYR A 184 0.64 -11.83 11.11
CA TYR A 184 -0.17 -11.73 12.32
C TYR A 184 0.10 -10.43 13.09
N TYR A 185 1.37 -10.13 13.32
CA TYR A 185 1.81 -8.94 14.04
C TYR A 185 1.42 -7.66 13.30
N VAL A 186 1.80 -7.56 12.02
CA VAL A 186 1.59 -6.34 11.23
C VAL A 186 0.11 -6.03 11.02
N ALA A 187 -0.74 -7.06 10.91
CA ALA A 187 -2.19 -6.88 10.84
C ALA A 187 -2.79 -6.26 12.12
N ARG A 188 -2.08 -6.31 13.26
CA ARG A 188 -2.54 -5.81 14.57
C ARG A 188 -1.86 -4.54 15.04
N VAL A 189 -0.83 -4.07 14.33
CA VAL A 189 -0.17 -2.77 14.61
C VAL A 189 -1.07 -1.62 14.17
N LYS A 190 -1.07 -0.52 14.97
CA LYS A 190 -1.83 0.72 14.71
C LYS A 190 -1.04 1.69 13.84
#